data_7021ed7a148c8d67bdf25c23f48365e1
#
_entry.id   7021ed7a148c8d67bdf25c23f48365e1
#
_cell.length_a   1.000
_cell.length_b   1.000
_cell.length_c   1.000
_cell.angle_alpha   90.00
_cell.angle_beta   90.00
_cell.angle_gamma   90.00
#
_symmetry.space_group_name_H-M   'P 1'
#
loop_
_entity.id
_entity.type
_entity.pdbx_description
1 polymer ?
#
loop_
_entity_poly.entity_id
_entity_poly.type
_entity_poly.pdbx_seq_one_letter_code
_entity_poly.pdbx_strand_id
1 'polypeptide(L)'
;MAKYNVENEQVEIHIERLFKYSPELVYSAWTDINLLKQWFMTSQRTNKLFDADIHEGGQYRIVDARNGKQNVIQGKYEELVSDEYIKMTIGMPELSDSQDVIEVEFEERESGGTQMFFYYQSIVEKERRLTALEYKHKKKEYHDSTAHGLELMFDRMNEVL
;
A
#
# COMPACT_ATOMS: atom_id res chain seq x y z
N MET A 1 8.88 -13.06 -5.58
CA MET A 1 9.23 -12.12 -6.67
C MET A 1 8.00 -11.76 -7.47
N ALA A 2 7.80 -10.49 -7.66
CA ALA A 2 6.66 -10.03 -8.44
C ALA A 2 6.83 -10.38 -9.92
N LYS A 3 5.72 -10.73 -10.54
CA LYS A 3 5.68 -11.06 -11.96
C LYS A 3 4.68 -10.16 -12.66
N TYR A 4 4.98 -9.81 -13.89
CA TYR A 4 4.04 -9.08 -14.72
C TYR A 4 3.98 -9.76 -16.09
N ASN A 5 2.79 -9.75 -16.65
CA ASN A 5 2.48 -10.42 -17.91
C ASN A 5 2.21 -9.36 -18.98
N VAL A 6 2.83 -9.49 -20.13
CA VAL A 6 2.68 -8.54 -21.25
C VAL A 6 1.22 -8.48 -21.73
N GLU A 7 0.51 -9.58 -21.66
CA GLU A 7 -0.88 -9.67 -22.12
C GLU A 7 -1.91 -9.29 -21.06
N ASN A 8 -1.47 -9.14 -19.82
CA ASN A 8 -2.34 -8.83 -18.69
C ASN A 8 -2.03 -7.42 -18.19
N GLU A 9 -3.05 -6.61 -18.00
CA GLU A 9 -2.89 -5.25 -17.51
C GLU A 9 -2.56 -5.19 -16.01
N GLN A 10 -2.66 -6.30 -15.31
CA GLN A 10 -2.44 -6.38 -13.89
C GLN A 10 -0.96 -6.40 -13.53
N VAL A 11 -0.59 -5.62 -12.52
CA VAL A 11 0.76 -5.62 -11.95
C VAL A 11 0.65 -6.00 -10.48
N GLU A 12 1.44 -6.98 -10.06
CA GLU A 12 1.45 -7.45 -8.68
C GLU A 12 2.82 -7.15 -8.05
N ILE A 13 2.80 -6.61 -6.83
CA ILE A 13 3.99 -6.31 -6.07
C ILE A 13 3.94 -7.11 -4.77
N HIS A 14 4.98 -7.89 -4.50
CA HIS A 14 5.09 -8.68 -3.28
C HIS A 14 6.30 -8.21 -2.50
N ILE A 15 6.09 -7.84 -1.24
CA ILE A 15 7.16 -7.39 -0.34
C ILE A 15 7.06 -8.18 0.95
N GLU A 16 8.20 -8.71 1.41
CA GLU A 16 8.28 -9.35 2.71
C GLU A 16 9.19 -8.51 3.60
N ARG A 17 8.76 -8.27 4.83
CA ARG A 17 9.54 -7.51 5.80
C ARG A 17 9.56 -8.24 7.13
N LEU A 18 10.72 -8.21 7.77
CA LEU A 18 10.88 -8.72 9.11
C LEU A 18 10.91 -7.56 10.09
N PHE A 19 10.10 -7.65 11.13
CA PHE A 19 10.09 -6.67 12.21
C PHE A 19 10.45 -7.39 13.52
N LYS A 20 11.17 -6.71 14.38
CA LYS A 20 11.52 -7.26 15.70
C LYS A 20 10.37 -7.15 16.70
N TYR A 21 9.26 -6.55 16.28
CA TYR A 21 8.09 -6.29 17.12
C TYR A 21 7.05 -7.40 16.93
N SER A 22 6.19 -7.57 17.94
CA SER A 22 5.14 -8.61 17.89
C SER A 22 4.13 -8.36 16.77
N PRO A 23 3.45 -9.41 16.27
CA PRO A 23 2.38 -9.21 15.27
C PRO A 23 1.30 -8.25 15.74
N GLU A 24 0.98 -8.26 17.03
CA GLU A 24 0.03 -7.34 17.62
C GLU A 24 0.45 -5.89 17.42
N LEU A 25 1.72 -5.57 17.66
CA LEU A 25 2.22 -4.21 17.49
C LEU A 25 2.31 -3.84 16.01
N VAL A 26 2.80 -4.73 15.15
CA VAL A 26 2.90 -4.47 13.72
C VAL A 26 1.50 -4.27 13.12
N TYR A 27 0.55 -5.10 13.51
CA TYR A 27 -0.85 -4.94 13.08
C TYR A 27 -1.42 -3.59 13.54
N SER A 28 -1.09 -3.15 14.76
CA SER A 28 -1.57 -1.86 15.25
C SER A 28 -1.03 -0.68 14.46
N ALA A 29 0.14 -0.81 13.85
CA ALA A 29 0.67 0.24 12.96
C ALA A 29 -0.26 0.49 11.79
N TRP A 30 -1.00 -0.51 11.35
CA TRP A 30 -1.98 -0.43 10.25
C TRP A 30 -3.37 -0.01 10.72
N THR A 31 -3.70 -0.24 11.98
CA THR A 31 -5.09 -0.12 12.47
C THR A 31 -5.28 0.95 13.55
N ASP A 32 -4.22 1.52 14.08
CA ASP A 32 -4.28 2.66 14.97
C ASP A 32 -3.99 3.92 14.17
N ILE A 33 -4.97 4.82 14.06
CA ILE A 33 -4.83 6.00 13.22
C ILE A 33 -3.65 6.90 13.65
N ASN A 34 -3.33 6.92 14.94
CA ASN A 34 -2.21 7.71 15.45
C ASN A 34 -0.86 7.17 14.96
N LEU A 35 -0.76 5.88 14.72
CA LEU A 35 0.42 5.27 14.13
C LEU A 35 0.36 5.33 12.61
N LEU A 36 -0.77 4.97 12.03
CA LEU A 36 -0.96 4.88 10.57
C LEU A 36 -0.62 6.19 9.86
N LYS A 37 -1.07 7.31 10.39
CA LYS A 37 -0.84 8.62 9.76
C LYS A 37 0.61 9.06 9.74
N GLN A 38 1.48 8.39 10.48
CA GLN A 38 2.90 8.75 10.53
C GLN A 38 3.72 8.10 9.43
N TRP A 39 3.20 7.07 8.78
CA TRP A 39 3.99 6.34 7.78
C TRP A 39 3.23 6.01 6.50
N PHE A 40 1.91 5.95 6.52
CA PHE A 40 1.14 5.40 5.40
C PHE A 40 1.01 6.40 4.25
N MET A 41 1.56 6.06 3.10
CA MET A 41 1.43 6.71 1.79
C MET A 41 1.93 8.16 1.70
N THR A 42 1.68 8.99 2.69
CA THR A 42 2.00 10.41 2.66
C THR A 42 2.83 10.80 3.85
N SER A 43 3.36 12.04 3.82
CA SER A 43 4.08 12.60 4.96
C SER A 43 3.10 13.25 5.93
N GLN A 44 3.25 12.97 7.22
CA GLN A 44 2.43 13.61 8.25
C GLN A 44 2.52 15.13 8.17
N ARG A 45 3.67 15.65 7.75
CA ARG A 45 3.90 17.10 7.65
C ARG A 45 3.06 17.77 6.57
N THR A 46 2.70 17.06 5.51
CA THR A 46 1.97 17.60 4.37
C THR A 46 0.49 17.22 4.36
N ASN A 47 0.07 16.36 5.28
CA ASN A 47 -1.34 15.95 5.36
C ASN A 47 -2.20 17.07 5.86
N LYS A 48 -3.25 17.42 5.07
CA LYS A 48 -4.31 18.34 5.47
C LYS A 48 -5.41 17.62 6.21
N LEU A 49 -5.65 16.37 5.83
CA LEU A 49 -6.67 15.53 6.43
C LEU A 49 -6.14 14.09 6.40
N PHE A 50 -6.30 13.41 7.51
CA PHE A 50 -6.07 11.97 7.55
C PHE A 50 -7.18 11.39 8.41
N ASP A 51 -8.20 10.87 7.76
CA ASP A 51 -9.39 10.35 8.41
C ASP A 51 -9.58 8.88 8.03
N ALA A 52 -9.83 8.04 9.03
CA ALA A 52 -9.98 6.62 8.79
C ALA A 52 -10.96 6.02 9.78
N ASP A 53 -11.90 5.26 9.24
CA ASP A 53 -12.84 4.47 10.02
C ASP A 53 -12.38 3.02 9.90
N ILE A 54 -11.50 2.61 10.81
CA ILE A 54 -10.77 1.35 10.69
C ILE A 54 -11.58 0.18 11.26
N HIS A 55 -12.53 -0.28 10.47
CA HIS A 55 -13.28 -1.50 10.70
C HIS A 55 -13.73 -2.06 9.36
N GLU A 56 -14.17 -3.30 9.32
CA GLU A 56 -14.66 -3.90 8.07
C GLU A 56 -15.82 -3.10 7.51
N GLY A 57 -15.70 -2.69 6.25
CA GLY A 57 -16.67 -1.81 5.60
C GLY A 57 -16.39 -0.33 5.79
N GLY A 58 -15.46 0.02 6.68
CA GLY A 58 -15.09 1.42 6.90
C GLY A 58 -14.27 1.99 5.77
N GLN A 59 -14.21 3.31 5.68
CA GLN A 59 -13.51 4.02 4.63
C GLN A 59 -12.43 4.92 5.23
N TYR A 60 -11.42 5.23 4.43
CA TYR A 60 -10.41 6.20 4.83
C TYR A 60 -10.18 7.21 3.70
N ARG A 61 -9.74 8.39 4.10
CA ARG A 61 -9.45 9.47 3.17
C ARG A 61 -8.28 10.29 3.68
N ILE A 62 -7.32 10.50 2.80
CA ILE A 62 -6.13 11.29 3.08
C ILE A 62 -6.10 12.43 2.07
N VAL A 63 -5.95 13.65 2.56
CA VAL A 63 -5.73 14.82 1.69
C VAL A 63 -4.31 15.31 1.99
N ASP A 64 -3.46 15.22 0.98
CA ASP A 64 -2.06 15.60 1.09
C ASP A 64 -1.81 16.83 0.22
N ALA A 65 -1.18 17.85 0.80
CA ALA A 65 -0.86 19.08 0.08
C ALA A 65 0.66 19.21 -0.04
N ARG A 66 1.14 19.13 -1.27
CA ARG A 66 2.57 19.15 -1.55
C ARG A 66 2.82 20.01 -2.78
N ASN A 67 3.77 20.96 -2.69
CA ASN A 67 4.14 21.80 -3.80
C ASN A 67 2.96 22.56 -4.43
N GLY A 68 2.03 23.01 -3.60
CA GLY A 68 0.85 23.74 -4.05
C GLY A 68 -0.25 22.89 -4.66
N LYS A 69 -0.08 21.57 -4.65
CA LYS A 69 -1.07 20.64 -5.18
C LYS A 69 -1.68 19.83 -4.05
N GLN A 70 -2.96 19.51 -4.17
CA GLN A 70 -3.64 18.60 -3.26
C GLN A 70 -3.84 17.26 -3.97
N ASN A 71 -3.50 16.19 -3.27
CA ASN A 71 -3.73 14.83 -3.74
C ASN A 71 -4.65 14.13 -2.75
N VAL A 72 -5.64 13.43 -3.25
CA VAL A 72 -6.56 12.66 -2.43
C VAL A 72 -6.25 11.18 -2.60
N ILE A 73 -6.08 10.49 -1.47
CA ILE A 73 -5.94 9.04 -1.42
C ILE A 73 -7.10 8.54 -0.60
N GLN A 74 -7.84 7.58 -1.12
CA GLN A 74 -8.98 7.04 -0.40
C GLN A 74 -9.16 5.56 -0.70
N GLY A 75 -9.86 4.88 0.19
CA GLY A 75 -10.13 3.48 0.03
C GLY A 75 -11.06 2.96 1.11
N LYS A 76 -11.14 1.64 1.17
CA LYS A 76 -12.08 0.94 2.03
C LYS A 76 -11.38 -0.25 2.67
N TYR A 77 -11.71 -0.51 3.93
CA TYR A 77 -11.27 -1.72 4.62
C TYR A 77 -12.26 -2.83 4.32
N GLU A 78 -11.80 -3.84 3.58
CA GLU A 78 -12.66 -4.94 3.16
C GLU A 78 -12.67 -6.07 4.16
N GLU A 79 -11.50 -6.37 4.75
CA GLU A 79 -11.38 -7.48 5.67
C GLU A 79 -10.30 -7.17 6.71
N LEU A 80 -10.60 -7.39 7.98
CA LEU A 80 -9.66 -7.21 9.08
C LEU A 80 -9.75 -8.43 10.00
N VAL A 81 -8.64 -9.17 10.09
CA VAL A 81 -8.52 -10.28 11.03
C VAL A 81 -7.40 -9.91 12.00
N SER A 82 -7.77 -9.69 13.24
CA SER A 82 -6.87 -9.14 14.26
C SER A 82 -5.53 -9.87 14.31
N ASP A 83 -4.44 -9.10 14.17
CA ASP A 83 -3.06 -9.57 14.23
C ASP A 83 -2.65 -10.54 13.13
N GLU A 84 -3.53 -10.82 12.15
CA GLU A 84 -3.27 -11.83 11.12
C GLU A 84 -3.37 -11.32 9.69
N TYR A 85 -4.37 -10.48 9.37
CA TYR A 85 -4.66 -10.18 7.97
C TYR A 85 -5.41 -8.87 7.78
N ILE A 86 -5.06 -8.16 6.72
CA ILE A 86 -5.76 -6.94 6.29
C ILE A 86 -5.96 -7.02 4.79
N LYS A 87 -7.18 -6.69 4.34
CA LYS A 87 -7.45 -6.43 2.93
C LYS A 87 -8.11 -5.07 2.82
N MET A 88 -7.53 -4.21 1.98
CA MET A 88 -8.04 -2.86 1.79
C MET A 88 -7.83 -2.42 0.35
N THR A 89 -8.59 -1.42 -0.05
CA THR A 89 -8.40 -0.80 -1.36
C THR A 89 -7.71 0.54 -1.21
N ILE A 90 -7.11 1.01 -2.30
CA ILE A 90 -6.48 2.31 -2.36
C ILE A 90 -6.67 2.90 -3.75
N GLY A 91 -7.08 4.15 -3.80
CA GLY A 91 -7.27 4.85 -5.06
C GLY A 91 -6.97 6.32 -4.94
N MET A 92 -6.67 6.92 -6.09
CA MET A 92 -6.48 8.35 -6.22
C MET A 92 -7.52 8.83 -7.24
N PRO A 93 -8.72 9.22 -6.77
CA PRO A 93 -9.85 9.49 -7.67
C PRO A 93 -9.58 10.62 -8.67
N GLU A 94 -8.65 11.52 -8.36
CA GLU A 94 -8.29 12.62 -9.27
C GLU A 94 -7.43 12.14 -10.44
N LEU A 95 -6.79 10.97 -10.31
CA LEU A 95 -5.91 10.41 -11.35
C LEU A 95 -6.56 9.28 -12.12
N SER A 96 -7.42 8.50 -11.49
CA SER A 96 -8.00 7.31 -12.08
C SER A 96 -9.26 6.88 -11.32
N ASP A 97 -10.18 6.25 -12.04
CA ASP A 97 -11.38 5.65 -11.44
C ASP A 97 -11.09 4.28 -10.85
N SER A 98 -9.94 3.69 -11.17
CA SER A 98 -9.59 2.36 -10.68
C SER A 98 -9.06 2.43 -9.26
N GLN A 99 -9.25 1.33 -8.53
CA GLN A 99 -8.70 1.17 -7.19
C GLN A 99 -7.75 -0.02 -7.19
N ASP A 100 -6.65 0.15 -6.47
CA ASP A 100 -5.70 -0.92 -6.25
C ASP A 100 -6.10 -1.70 -5.01
N VAL A 101 -5.59 -2.90 -4.88
CA VAL A 101 -5.88 -3.77 -3.73
C VAL A 101 -4.61 -4.02 -2.94
N ILE A 102 -4.72 -3.89 -1.64
CA ILE A 102 -3.64 -4.21 -0.69
C ILE A 102 -4.09 -5.37 0.18
N GLU A 103 -3.23 -6.37 0.29
CA GLU A 103 -3.41 -7.45 1.26
C GLU A 103 -2.14 -7.58 2.09
N VAL A 104 -2.32 -7.76 3.41
CA VAL A 104 -1.19 -7.89 4.33
C VAL A 104 -1.43 -9.06 5.25
N GLU A 105 -0.44 -9.94 5.36
CA GLU A 105 -0.48 -11.07 6.28
C GLU A 105 0.63 -10.91 7.31
N PHE A 106 0.35 -11.30 8.54
CA PHE A 106 1.29 -11.20 9.65
C PHE A 106 1.51 -12.57 10.26
N GLU A 107 2.76 -13.00 10.35
CA GLU A 107 3.11 -14.27 10.98
C GLU A 107 4.10 -14.01 12.11
N GLU A 108 3.85 -14.64 13.26
CA GLU A 108 4.77 -14.55 14.39
C GLU A 108 5.98 -15.44 14.14
N ARG A 109 7.16 -14.90 14.44
CA ARG A 109 8.41 -15.64 14.34
C ARG A 109 8.76 -16.23 15.71
N GLU A 110 9.60 -17.27 15.71
CA GLU A 110 10.08 -17.90 16.96
C GLU A 110 10.74 -16.88 17.89
N SER A 111 11.37 -15.85 17.34
CA SER A 111 12.00 -14.80 18.11
C SER A 111 11.00 -13.85 18.82
N GLY A 112 9.71 -13.99 18.51
CA GLY A 112 8.67 -13.07 18.99
C GLY A 112 8.44 -11.89 18.06
N GLY A 113 9.23 -11.77 17.01
CA GLY A 113 9.04 -10.76 15.99
C GLY A 113 8.01 -11.17 14.95
N THR A 114 7.88 -10.39 13.90
CA THR A 114 6.86 -10.59 12.87
C THR A 114 7.48 -10.66 11.49
N GLN A 115 6.98 -11.58 10.69
CA GLN A 115 7.19 -11.56 9.25
C GLN A 115 5.91 -11.03 8.61
N MET A 116 6.02 -9.93 7.88
CA MET A 116 4.90 -9.29 7.20
C MET A 116 5.00 -9.60 5.71
N PHE A 117 3.91 -10.11 5.16
CA PHE A 117 3.79 -10.35 3.72
C PHE A 117 2.83 -9.31 3.16
N PHE A 118 3.32 -8.49 2.26
CA PHE A 118 2.56 -7.39 1.68
C PHE A 118 2.35 -7.65 0.19
N TYR A 119 1.10 -7.53 -0.25
CA TYR A 119 0.72 -7.72 -1.65
C TYR A 119 0.00 -6.48 -2.14
N TYR A 120 0.45 -5.95 -3.27
CA TYR A 120 -0.15 -4.78 -3.89
C TYR A 120 -0.51 -5.13 -5.33
N GLN A 121 -1.75 -4.92 -5.71
CA GLN A 121 -2.25 -5.29 -7.01
C GLN A 121 -2.83 -4.05 -7.69
N SER A 122 -2.34 -3.76 -8.89
CA SER A 122 -2.72 -2.58 -9.64
C SER A 122 -2.96 -2.90 -11.10
N ILE A 123 -3.55 -1.96 -11.81
CA ILE A 123 -3.80 -2.06 -13.26
C ILE A 123 -2.98 -0.98 -13.96
N VAL A 124 -2.21 -1.40 -14.97
CA VAL A 124 -1.52 -0.49 -15.88
C VAL A 124 -2.10 -0.74 -17.26
N GLU A 125 -2.96 0.16 -17.72
CA GLU A 125 -3.67 -0.01 -18.98
C GLU A 125 -2.73 0.02 -20.17
N LYS A 126 -2.98 -0.85 -21.15
CA LYS A 126 -2.23 -0.87 -22.39
C LYS A 126 -2.81 0.17 -23.35
N GLU A 127 -2.02 1.19 -23.63
CA GLU A 127 -2.37 2.18 -24.64
C GLU A 127 -2.17 1.58 -26.04
N ARG A 128 -3.08 1.90 -26.97
CA ARG A 128 -3.04 1.36 -28.33
C ARG A 128 -1.73 1.59 -29.06
N ARG A 129 -1.09 2.74 -28.82
CA ARG A 129 0.15 3.12 -29.48
C ARG A 129 1.38 2.35 -29.01
N LEU A 130 1.25 1.63 -27.89
CA LEU A 130 2.37 0.90 -27.32
C LEU A 130 2.52 -0.47 -27.97
N THR A 131 3.75 -0.82 -28.34
CA THR A 131 4.06 -2.20 -28.74
C THR A 131 4.03 -3.09 -27.49
N ALA A 132 4.02 -4.40 -27.70
CA ALA A 132 4.07 -5.36 -26.60
C ALA A 132 5.32 -5.14 -25.74
N LEU A 133 6.45 -4.84 -26.36
CA LEU A 133 7.70 -4.60 -25.65
C LEU A 133 7.66 -3.31 -24.85
N GLU A 134 7.15 -2.22 -25.44
CA GLU A 134 6.99 -0.94 -24.75
C GLU A 134 6.06 -1.08 -23.56
N TYR A 135 4.97 -1.82 -23.71
CA TYR A 135 4.04 -2.06 -22.62
C TYR A 135 4.66 -2.88 -21.50
N LYS A 136 5.44 -3.90 -21.85
CA LYS A 136 6.18 -4.70 -20.88
C LYS A 136 7.12 -3.81 -20.06
N HIS A 137 7.84 -2.91 -20.73
CA HIS A 137 8.75 -1.97 -20.05
C HIS A 137 8.00 -1.00 -19.16
N LYS A 138 6.85 -0.50 -19.60
CA LYS A 138 6.01 0.40 -18.81
C LYS A 138 5.53 -0.28 -17.52
N LYS A 139 5.09 -1.53 -17.60
CA LYS A 139 4.65 -2.28 -16.43
C LYS A 139 5.81 -2.56 -15.48
N LYS A 140 6.97 -2.90 -16.02
CA LYS A 140 8.16 -3.14 -15.22
C LYS A 140 8.60 -1.87 -14.47
N GLU A 141 8.61 -0.75 -15.17
CA GLU A 141 8.98 0.53 -14.58
C GLU A 141 8.01 0.94 -13.48
N TYR A 142 6.72 0.76 -13.71
CA TYR A 142 5.69 1.01 -12.71
C TYR A 142 5.90 0.12 -11.49
N HIS A 143 6.13 -1.18 -11.71
CA HIS A 143 6.38 -2.14 -10.65
C HIS A 143 7.59 -1.72 -9.81
N ASP A 144 8.71 -1.47 -10.47
CA ASP A 144 9.97 -1.20 -9.78
C ASP A 144 9.93 0.11 -8.99
N SER A 145 9.36 1.17 -9.56
CA SER A 145 9.27 2.46 -8.88
C SER A 145 8.28 2.43 -7.72
N THR A 146 7.16 1.72 -7.90
CA THR A 146 6.17 1.58 -6.83
C THR A 146 6.70 0.73 -5.70
N ALA A 147 7.35 -0.39 -6.02
CA ALA A 147 7.96 -1.25 -5.01
C ALA A 147 9.01 -0.49 -4.19
N HIS A 148 9.82 0.32 -4.85
CA HIS A 148 10.83 1.15 -4.17
C HIS A 148 10.18 2.12 -3.19
N GLY A 149 9.13 2.81 -3.62
CA GLY A 149 8.39 3.73 -2.76
C GLY A 149 7.75 3.04 -1.56
N LEU A 150 7.22 1.84 -1.77
CA LEU A 150 6.62 1.05 -0.69
C LEU A 150 7.67 0.57 0.31
N GLU A 151 8.86 0.18 -0.16
CA GLU A 151 9.95 -0.20 0.74
C GLU A 151 10.36 0.97 1.64
N LEU A 152 10.47 2.18 1.07
CA LEU A 152 10.77 3.38 1.86
C LEU A 152 9.64 3.67 2.87
N MET A 153 8.40 3.44 2.48
CA MET A 153 7.26 3.60 3.37
C MET A 153 7.36 2.64 4.58
N PHE A 154 7.75 1.39 4.33
CA PHE A 154 7.92 0.44 5.43
C PHE A 154 9.13 0.74 6.31
N ASP A 155 10.14 1.40 5.77
CA ASP A 155 11.23 1.93 6.61
C ASP A 155 10.67 2.94 7.61
N ARG A 156 9.78 3.84 7.16
CA ARG A 156 9.12 4.79 8.05
C ARG A 156 8.24 4.09 9.09
N MET A 157 7.52 3.05 8.66
CA MET A 157 6.71 2.25 9.59
C MET A 157 7.56 1.67 10.71
N ASN A 158 8.71 1.12 10.36
CA ASN A 158 9.62 0.53 11.33
C ASN A 158 10.12 1.56 12.34
N GLU A 159 10.36 2.79 11.90
CA GLU A 159 10.81 3.88 12.78
C GLU A 159 9.72 4.31 13.76
N VAL A 160 8.46 4.20 13.38
CA VAL A 160 7.31 4.57 14.21
C VAL A 160 7.06 3.55 15.32
N LEU A 161 7.39 2.31 15.06
CA LEU A 161 7.23 1.23 16.03
C LEU A 161 8.33 1.28 17.08
#